data_7a2f97c55ee75e41e07b94ed9e61dbd7
#
_entry.id   7a2f97c55ee75e41e07b94ed9e61dbd7
#
_cell.length_a   1.000
_cell.length_b   1.000
_cell.length_c   1.000
_cell.angle_alpha   90.00
_cell.angle_beta   90.00
_cell.angle_gamma   90.00
#
_symmetry.space_group_name_H-M   'P 1'
#
loop_
_entity.id
_entity.type
_entity.pdbx_description
1 polymer ?
#
loop_
_entity_poly.entity_id
_entity_poly.type
_entity_poly.pdbx_seq_one_letter_code
_entity_poly.pdbx_strand_id
1 'polypeptide(L)'
;MPRHSSVYAGLLQKKLQSHHCKVWLINTGWRGGKPGVGHRYPIQVTRALLSGVLHGNFDSIAFTKDSYFGLEVPSACPGVEKDMLNPMLAWQNHEDYRASASKLSSLFEANFKKFAGKVALDVCNAGPKPS
;
A
#
# COMPACT_ATOMS: atom_id res chain seq x y z
N MET A 1 -18.81 19.23 -14.28
CA MET A 1 -19.08 17.96 -13.58
C MET A 1 -17.80 17.14 -13.51
N PRO A 2 -17.46 16.52 -12.41
CA PRO A 2 -16.32 15.63 -12.34
C PRO A 2 -16.53 14.44 -13.29
N ARG A 3 -15.49 14.05 -14.02
CA ARG A 3 -15.52 12.89 -14.90
C ARG A 3 -15.51 11.59 -14.08
N HIS A 4 -15.87 10.48 -14.70
CA HIS A 4 -15.77 9.17 -14.07
C HIS A 4 -14.32 8.87 -13.62
N SER A 5 -14.13 8.21 -12.48
CA SER A 5 -12.80 7.92 -11.91
C SER A 5 -11.85 7.17 -12.84
N SER A 6 -12.37 6.33 -13.75
CA SER A 6 -11.56 5.64 -14.78
C SER A 6 -10.84 6.60 -15.73
N VAL A 7 -11.39 7.80 -15.98
CA VAL A 7 -10.73 8.81 -16.82
C VAL A 7 -9.49 9.35 -16.13
N TYR A 8 -9.59 9.63 -14.82
CA TYR A 8 -8.45 10.11 -14.03
C TYR A 8 -7.38 9.02 -13.88
N ALA A 9 -7.79 7.77 -13.65
CA ALA A 9 -6.88 6.63 -13.58
C ALA A 9 -6.12 6.44 -14.90
N GLY A 10 -6.80 6.52 -16.06
CA GLY A 10 -6.17 6.43 -17.37
C GLY A 10 -5.21 7.58 -17.66
N LEU A 11 -5.52 8.80 -17.23
CA LEU A 11 -4.61 9.93 -17.34
C LEU A 11 -3.36 9.75 -16.47
N LEU A 12 -3.53 9.28 -15.23
CA LEU A 12 -2.42 8.97 -14.33
C LEU A 12 -1.52 7.90 -14.95
N GLN A 13 -2.10 6.79 -15.41
CA GLN A 13 -1.36 5.70 -16.05
C GLN A 13 -0.50 6.20 -17.22
N LYS A 14 -1.08 7.01 -18.13
CA LYS A 14 -0.33 7.61 -19.24
C LYS A 14 0.84 8.46 -18.76
N LYS A 15 0.65 9.26 -17.71
CA LYS A 15 1.72 10.10 -17.15
C LYS A 15 2.83 9.27 -16.51
N LEU A 16 2.48 8.24 -15.75
CA LEU A 16 3.46 7.33 -15.16
C LEU A 16 4.31 6.63 -16.23
N GLN A 17 3.66 6.14 -17.29
CA GLN A 17 4.35 5.48 -18.41
C GLN A 17 5.27 6.43 -19.18
N SER A 18 4.79 7.65 -19.51
CA SER A 18 5.56 8.61 -20.29
C SER A 18 6.75 9.21 -19.53
N HIS A 19 6.69 9.28 -18.21
CA HIS A 19 7.73 9.89 -17.38
C HIS A 19 8.51 8.87 -16.54
N HIS A 20 8.18 7.58 -16.61
CA HIS A 20 8.82 6.50 -15.84
C HIS A 20 8.88 6.78 -14.33
N CYS A 21 7.82 7.39 -13.79
CA CYS A 21 7.76 7.76 -12.37
C CYS A 21 7.52 6.54 -11.50
N LYS A 22 8.25 6.45 -10.38
CA LYS A 22 7.96 5.50 -9.30
C LYS A 22 6.78 6.02 -8.45
N VAL A 23 5.93 5.12 -8.00
CA VAL A 23 4.77 5.42 -7.15
C VAL A 23 4.92 4.74 -5.81
N TRP A 24 4.71 5.49 -4.74
CA TRP A 24 4.83 5.01 -3.37
C TRP A 24 3.55 5.26 -2.59
N LEU A 25 3.13 4.27 -1.81
CA LEU A 25 2.07 4.42 -0.81
C LEU A 25 2.71 4.42 0.58
N ILE A 26 2.55 5.50 1.32
CA ILE A 26 3.12 5.64 2.66
C ILE A 26 1.98 5.75 3.67
N ASN A 27 1.94 4.82 4.63
CA ASN A 27 1.01 4.90 5.74
C ASN A 27 1.53 5.88 6.78
N THR A 28 0.76 6.92 7.04
CA THR A 28 1.04 7.96 8.05
C THR A 28 0.06 7.91 9.23
N GLY A 29 -0.81 6.92 9.26
CA GLY A 29 -1.91 6.80 10.21
C GLY A 29 -1.60 5.84 11.38
N TRP A 30 -2.31 4.72 11.42
CA TRP A 30 -2.31 3.76 12.51
C TRP A 30 -1.60 2.46 12.11
N ARG A 31 -0.96 1.81 13.09
CA ARG A 31 -0.36 0.48 12.99
C ARG A 31 -0.81 -0.39 14.16
N GLY A 32 -0.79 -1.72 13.99
CA GLY A 32 -1.07 -2.68 15.06
C GLY A 32 -2.53 -2.78 15.45
N GLY A 33 -3.46 -2.17 14.71
CA GLY A 33 -4.89 -2.24 14.96
C GLY A 33 -5.62 -0.95 14.62
N LYS A 34 -6.94 -0.98 14.83
CA LYS A 34 -7.83 0.18 14.69
C LYS A 34 -7.57 1.23 15.80
N PRO A 35 -8.07 2.47 15.67
CA PRO A 35 -8.06 3.46 16.75
C PRO A 35 -8.60 2.88 18.06
N GLY A 36 -7.86 3.12 19.16
CA GLY A 36 -8.16 2.55 20.48
C GLY A 36 -7.45 1.23 20.80
N VAL A 37 -6.90 0.53 19.80
CA VAL A 37 -6.11 -0.71 19.97
C VAL A 37 -4.67 -0.49 19.46
N GLY A 38 -4.55 0.00 18.24
CA GLY A 38 -3.26 0.28 17.62
C GLY A 38 -2.66 1.61 18.05
N HIS A 39 -1.50 1.93 17.48
CA HIS A 39 -0.75 3.15 17.74
C HIS A 39 -0.54 3.94 16.46
N ARG A 40 -0.42 5.26 16.56
CA ARG A 40 -0.03 6.09 15.43
C ARG A 40 1.43 5.86 15.06
N TYR A 41 1.72 5.96 13.77
CA TYR A 41 3.12 6.01 13.33
C TYR A 41 3.81 7.24 13.92
N PRO A 42 5.00 7.08 14.52
CA PRO A 42 5.81 8.22 14.94
C PRO A 42 6.15 9.10 13.74
N ILE A 43 6.13 10.41 13.95
CA ILE A 43 6.42 11.36 12.86
C ILE A 43 7.83 11.20 12.30
N GLN A 44 8.78 10.77 13.14
CA GLN A 44 10.16 10.49 12.75
C GLN A 44 10.23 9.36 11.73
N VAL A 45 9.44 8.28 11.91
CA VAL A 45 9.35 7.16 10.97
C VAL A 45 8.77 7.64 9.64
N THR A 46 7.67 8.40 9.66
CA THR A 46 7.08 8.98 8.45
C THR A 46 8.08 9.85 7.68
N ARG A 47 8.84 10.70 8.41
CA ARG A 47 9.86 11.54 7.79
C ARG A 47 11.01 10.73 7.20
N ALA A 48 11.46 9.67 7.89
CA ALA A 48 12.52 8.78 7.39
C ALA A 48 12.08 8.05 6.11
N LEU A 49 10.84 7.53 6.08
CA LEU A 49 10.26 6.91 4.88
C LEU A 49 10.17 7.88 3.71
N LEU A 50 9.65 9.09 3.93
CA LEU A 50 9.57 10.13 2.90
C LEU A 50 10.96 10.52 2.40
N SER A 51 11.92 10.73 3.29
CA SER A 51 13.31 11.03 2.94
C SER A 51 13.91 9.89 2.10
N GLY A 52 13.68 8.63 2.50
CA GLY A 52 14.14 7.45 1.77
C GLY A 52 13.61 7.40 0.34
N VAL A 53 12.32 7.71 0.14
CA VAL A 53 11.71 7.79 -1.20
C VAL A 53 12.32 8.92 -2.02
N LEU A 54 12.41 10.12 -1.46
CA LEU A 54 12.88 11.31 -2.18
C LEU A 54 14.36 11.23 -2.59
N HIS A 55 15.19 10.57 -1.79
CA HIS A 55 16.63 10.42 -2.06
C HIS A 55 16.98 9.10 -2.78
N GLY A 56 16.00 8.29 -3.18
CA GLY A 56 16.24 7.04 -3.88
C GLY A 56 16.89 5.93 -3.02
N ASN A 57 16.81 6.02 -1.69
CA ASN A 57 17.45 5.07 -0.77
C ASN A 57 16.90 3.64 -0.91
N PHE A 58 15.76 3.47 -1.57
CA PHE A 58 15.14 2.16 -1.82
C PHE A 58 15.60 1.49 -3.11
N ASP A 59 16.41 2.15 -3.96
CA ASP A 59 16.79 1.63 -5.28
C ASP A 59 17.67 0.38 -5.21
N SER A 60 18.40 0.20 -4.10
CA SER A 60 19.26 -0.97 -3.84
C SER A 60 18.69 -1.93 -2.78
N ILE A 61 17.48 -1.69 -2.29
CA ILE A 61 16.84 -2.49 -1.24
C ILE A 61 16.01 -3.60 -1.86
N ALA A 62 16.03 -4.79 -1.26
CA ALA A 62 15.15 -5.88 -1.63
C ALA A 62 13.71 -5.59 -1.20
N PHE A 63 12.74 -6.04 -1.99
CA PHE A 63 11.32 -5.91 -1.70
C PHE A 63 10.69 -7.29 -1.46
N THR A 64 9.68 -7.32 -0.62
CA THR A 64 8.84 -8.51 -0.38
C THR A 64 7.40 -8.17 -0.76
N LYS A 65 6.77 -9.03 -1.54
CA LYS A 65 5.39 -8.84 -1.94
C LYS A 65 4.45 -9.18 -0.80
N ASP A 66 3.57 -8.25 -0.43
CA ASP A 66 2.49 -8.49 0.52
C ASP A 66 1.47 -9.48 -0.04
N SER A 67 1.07 -10.47 0.77
CA SER A 67 0.20 -11.57 0.32
C SER A 67 -1.27 -11.16 0.16
N TYR A 68 -1.72 -10.13 0.84
CA TYR A 68 -3.13 -9.69 0.81
C TYR A 68 -3.40 -8.61 -0.22
N PHE A 69 -2.49 -7.64 -0.33
CA PHE A 69 -2.69 -6.47 -1.20
C PHE A 69 -1.82 -6.50 -2.45
N GLY A 70 -0.87 -7.43 -2.54
CA GLY A 70 0.02 -7.56 -3.68
C GLY A 70 1.01 -6.42 -3.86
N LEU A 71 1.14 -5.55 -2.86
CA LEU A 71 2.07 -4.41 -2.86
C LEU A 71 3.48 -4.86 -2.50
N GLU A 72 4.48 -4.23 -3.08
CA GLU A 72 5.87 -4.46 -2.74
C GLU A 72 6.28 -3.61 -1.54
N VAL A 73 6.77 -4.27 -0.48
CA VAL A 73 7.20 -3.66 0.77
C VAL A 73 8.72 -3.74 0.86
N PRO A 74 9.44 -2.62 1.10
CA PRO A 74 10.88 -2.65 1.24
C PRO A 74 11.30 -3.42 2.50
N SER A 75 12.36 -4.22 2.39
CA SER A 75 12.88 -5.03 3.51
C SER A 75 13.64 -4.22 4.56
N ALA A 76 14.04 -2.98 4.23
CA ALA A 76 14.75 -2.08 5.12
C ALA A 76 14.50 -0.61 4.72
N CYS A 77 14.65 0.29 5.69
CA CYS A 77 14.71 1.74 5.48
C CYS A 77 15.69 2.34 6.49
N PRO A 78 16.66 3.17 6.08
CA PRO A 78 17.57 3.83 7.00
C PRO A 78 16.81 4.63 8.06
N GLY A 79 17.14 4.43 9.34
CA GLY A 79 16.50 5.11 10.45
C GLY A 79 15.09 4.60 10.82
N VAL A 80 14.67 3.47 10.24
CA VAL A 80 13.39 2.82 10.56
C VAL A 80 13.62 1.37 10.97
N GLU A 81 13.04 0.97 12.08
CA GLU A 81 13.07 -0.41 12.56
C GLU A 81 12.27 -1.33 11.62
N LYS A 82 12.73 -2.58 11.44
CA LYS A 82 12.13 -3.53 10.48
C LYS A 82 10.66 -3.85 10.79
N ASP A 83 10.29 -3.91 12.06
CA ASP A 83 8.91 -4.13 12.50
C ASP A 83 7.96 -2.98 12.11
N MET A 84 8.50 -1.78 11.91
CA MET A 84 7.74 -0.64 11.40
C MET A 84 7.37 -0.77 9.92
N LEU A 85 8.13 -1.58 9.15
CA LEU A 85 7.88 -1.80 7.73
C LEU A 85 6.91 -2.96 7.48
N ASN A 86 6.85 -3.94 8.40
CA ASN A 86 5.97 -5.09 8.29
C ASN A 86 4.71 -4.91 9.15
N PRO A 87 3.52 -4.69 8.54
CA PRO A 87 2.30 -4.45 9.29
C PRO A 87 1.93 -5.56 10.28
N MET A 88 2.20 -6.82 9.94
CA MET A 88 1.86 -7.97 10.77
C MET A 88 2.61 -7.94 12.10
N LEU A 89 3.90 -7.53 12.10
CA LEU A 89 4.72 -7.49 13.31
C LEU A 89 4.26 -6.41 14.32
N ALA A 90 3.46 -5.45 13.89
CA ALA A 90 2.89 -4.43 14.76
C ALA A 90 1.67 -4.92 15.56
N TRP A 91 1.09 -6.08 15.20
CA TRP A 91 -0.08 -6.62 15.86
C TRP A 91 0.33 -7.58 16.98
N GLN A 92 -0.33 -7.48 18.14
CA GLN A 92 -0.11 -8.42 19.24
C GLN A 92 -0.55 -9.84 18.88
N ASN A 93 -1.65 -9.96 18.13
CA ASN A 93 -2.16 -11.22 17.62
C ASN A 93 -2.10 -11.23 16.07
N HIS A 94 -1.29 -12.13 15.53
CA HIS A 94 -1.13 -12.26 14.08
C HIS A 94 -2.38 -12.83 13.39
N GLU A 95 -3.22 -13.61 14.08
CA GLU A 95 -4.49 -14.10 13.52
C GLU A 95 -5.49 -12.95 13.34
N ASP A 96 -5.54 -12.01 14.27
CA ASP A 96 -6.37 -10.81 14.14
C ASP A 96 -5.91 -9.93 12.98
N TYR A 97 -4.59 -9.85 12.73
CA TYR A 97 -4.06 -9.20 11.54
C TYR A 97 -4.54 -9.89 10.27
N ARG A 98 -4.39 -11.23 10.18
CA ARG A 98 -4.80 -12.01 9.00
C ARG A 98 -6.29 -11.84 8.72
N ALA A 99 -7.12 -11.98 9.73
CA ALA A 99 -8.58 -11.81 9.62
C ALA A 99 -8.93 -10.38 9.15
N SER A 100 -8.27 -9.36 9.69
CA SER A 100 -8.49 -7.95 9.31
C SER A 100 -8.01 -7.68 7.89
N ALA A 101 -6.85 -8.19 7.48
CA ALA A 101 -6.29 -8.00 6.15
C ALA A 101 -7.13 -8.71 5.08
N SER A 102 -7.55 -9.95 5.33
CA SER A 102 -8.43 -10.71 4.43
C SER A 102 -9.80 -10.03 4.27
N LYS A 103 -10.40 -9.57 5.37
CA LYS A 103 -11.64 -8.80 5.33
C LYS A 103 -11.50 -7.52 4.52
N LEU A 104 -10.41 -6.77 4.72
CA LEU A 104 -10.16 -5.52 4.01
C LEU A 104 -9.93 -5.78 2.51
N SER A 105 -9.15 -6.81 2.16
CA SER A 105 -8.94 -7.25 0.78
C SER A 105 -10.27 -7.54 0.08
N SER A 106 -11.15 -8.30 0.73
CA SER A 106 -12.50 -8.60 0.21
C SER A 106 -13.36 -7.34 0.02
N LEU A 107 -13.25 -6.35 0.91
CA LEU A 107 -13.97 -5.08 0.76
C LEU A 107 -13.44 -4.26 -0.42
N PHE A 108 -12.12 -4.25 -0.65
CA PHE A 108 -11.54 -3.62 -1.83
C PHE A 108 -12.01 -4.28 -3.12
N GLU A 109 -11.99 -5.62 -3.18
CA GLU A 109 -12.48 -6.37 -4.34
C GLU A 109 -13.96 -6.06 -4.63
N ALA A 110 -14.81 -6.13 -3.60
CA ALA A 110 -16.23 -5.81 -3.74
C ALA A 110 -16.47 -4.38 -4.23
N ASN A 111 -15.71 -3.41 -3.69
CA ASN A 111 -15.81 -2.02 -4.13
C ASN A 111 -15.31 -1.81 -5.56
N PHE A 112 -14.25 -2.54 -5.97
CA PHE A 112 -13.66 -2.42 -7.29
C PHE A 112 -14.61 -2.91 -8.42
N LYS A 113 -15.53 -3.82 -8.13
CA LYS A 113 -16.53 -4.31 -9.11
C LYS A 113 -17.29 -3.19 -9.83
N LYS A 114 -17.46 -2.04 -9.17
CA LYS A 114 -18.08 -0.83 -9.77
C LYS A 114 -17.28 -0.23 -10.92
N PHE A 115 -16.00 -0.52 -11.00
CA PHE A 115 -15.05 0.07 -11.94
C PHE A 115 -14.53 -0.94 -12.98
N ALA A 116 -14.60 -2.24 -12.69
CA ALA A 116 -14.01 -3.32 -13.48
C ALA A 116 -14.36 -3.26 -14.98
N GLY A 117 -15.61 -2.93 -15.33
CA GLY A 117 -16.02 -2.80 -16.73
C GLY A 117 -15.53 -1.54 -17.47
N LYS A 118 -14.77 -0.67 -16.81
CA LYS A 118 -14.33 0.63 -17.35
C LYS A 118 -12.81 0.85 -17.25
N VAL A 119 -12.08 -0.19 -16.91
CA VAL A 119 -10.61 -0.16 -16.78
C VAL A 119 -9.99 -1.31 -17.57
N ALA A 120 -8.69 -1.22 -17.84
CA ALA A 120 -7.96 -2.26 -18.56
C ALA A 120 -7.82 -3.54 -17.71
N LEU A 121 -7.59 -4.66 -18.36
CA LEU A 121 -7.54 -5.98 -17.71
C LEU A 121 -6.37 -6.12 -16.74
N ASP A 122 -5.23 -5.51 -17.04
CA ASP A 122 -4.06 -5.43 -16.15
C ASP A 122 -4.39 -4.75 -14.82
N VAL A 123 -5.18 -3.67 -14.85
CA VAL A 123 -5.69 -2.98 -13.65
C VAL A 123 -6.64 -3.88 -12.86
N CYS A 124 -7.52 -4.62 -13.54
CA CYS A 124 -8.41 -5.58 -12.88
C CYS A 124 -7.63 -6.69 -12.16
N ASN A 125 -6.52 -7.13 -12.73
CA ASN A 125 -5.71 -8.22 -12.21
C ASN A 125 -4.71 -7.80 -11.11
N ALA A 126 -4.44 -6.49 -10.99
CA ALA A 126 -3.47 -5.95 -10.03
C ALA A 126 -4.05 -5.74 -8.62
N GLY A 127 -5.37 -5.84 -8.45
CA GLY A 127 -6.02 -5.60 -7.17
C GLY A 127 -5.68 -6.62 -6.08
N PRO A 128 -6.02 -6.31 -4.81
CA PRO A 128 -5.91 -7.25 -3.71
C PRO A 128 -6.65 -8.56 -4.01
N LYS A 129 -6.07 -9.67 -3.59
CA LYS A 129 -6.71 -10.99 -3.70
C LYS A 129 -6.94 -11.53 -2.31
N PRO A 130 -8.20 -11.79 -1.91
CA PRO A 130 -8.47 -12.47 -0.65
C PRO A 130 -7.77 -13.83 -0.66
N SER A 131 -6.97 -14.10 0.37
CA SER A 131 -6.33 -15.40 0.61
C SER A 131 -7.23 -16.26 1.48
#